data_342d41f38b3e7eba116eb53310f8a1f0
#
_entry.id   342d41f38b3e7eba116eb53310f8a1f0
#
_cell.length_a   1.000
_cell.length_b   1.000
_cell.length_c   1.000
_cell.angle_alpha   90.00
_cell.angle_beta   90.00
_cell.angle_gamma   90.00
#
_symmetry.space_group_name_H-M   'P 1'
#
loop_
_entity.id
_entity.type
_entity.pdbx_description
1 polymer ?
#
loop_
_entity_poly.entity_id
_entity_poly.type
_entity_poly.pdbx_seq_one_letter_code
_entity_poly.pdbx_strand_id
1 'polypeptide(L)'
;MITKNNVRAANKNEKTIETTKLSKKSDWKLLLVNYQNKINSDAKIDVVQLKNGQAIDKRCYEELQQMMDDCRDEGLDPIICSSYRSYRKQKILYEQKIYDLLNEGYSQTKAKNEAATVVAIPGTSEHEIGLAVDIVDDNYQMLENEQENTPVQKWLMKNCWKYGFILRYPENKKKITGVIYEP
;
A
#
# COMPACT_ATOMS: atom_id res chain seq x y z
N MET A 1 -22.63 22.88 -12.83
CA MET A 1 -22.92 23.01 -11.38
C MET A 1 -21.94 22.12 -10.66
N ILE A 2 -20.94 22.72 -9.99
CA ILE A 2 -19.87 21.98 -9.33
C ILE A 2 -20.32 21.76 -7.88
N THR A 3 -20.62 20.53 -7.52
CA THR A 3 -20.96 20.16 -6.15
C THR A 3 -19.70 20.19 -5.29
N LYS A 4 -19.69 21.03 -4.28
CA LYS A 4 -18.67 21.14 -3.24
C LYS A 4 -18.56 19.80 -2.49
N ASN A 5 -17.49 19.07 -2.71
CA ASN A 5 -17.13 17.99 -1.80
C ASN A 5 -16.55 18.60 -0.52
N ASN A 6 -17.25 18.41 0.57
CA ASN A 6 -16.85 18.78 1.90
C ASN A 6 -15.52 18.09 2.25
N VAL A 7 -14.45 18.88 2.37
CA VAL A 7 -13.27 18.50 3.13
C VAL A 7 -13.76 18.30 4.57
N ARG A 8 -13.91 17.05 4.97
CA ARG A 8 -14.33 16.71 6.33
C ARG A 8 -13.30 17.28 7.30
N ALA A 9 -13.79 18.13 8.18
CA ALA A 9 -13.05 18.61 9.34
C ALA A 9 -12.40 17.44 10.07
N ALA A 10 -11.17 17.65 10.55
CA ALA A 10 -10.40 16.67 11.31
C ALA A 10 -11.27 16.03 12.40
N ASN A 11 -11.56 14.75 12.25
CA ASN A 11 -12.43 14.04 13.17
C ASN A 11 -11.61 13.73 14.43
N LYS A 12 -12.11 14.12 15.60
CA LYS A 12 -11.49 13.96 16.94
C LYS A 12 -11.25 12.49 17.38
N ASN A 13 -11.35 11.52 16.47
CA ASN A 13 -11.20 10.08 16.74
C ASN A 13 -10.05 9.43 15.97
N GLU A 14 -8.98 10.16 15.65
CA GLU A 14 -7.77 9.54 15.12
C GLU A 14 -7.14 8.63 16.19
N LYS A 15 -7.11 7.33 15.93
CA LYS A 15 -6.45 6.35 16.81
C LYS A 15 -5.04 6.09 16.30
N THR A 16 -4.05 6.26 17.17
CA THR A 16 -2.70 5.81 16.89
C THR A 16 -2.58 4.33 17.25
N ILE A 17 -2.07 3.52 16.34
CA ILE A 17 -1.81 2.09 16.59
C ILE A 17 -0.60 2.01 17.52
N GLU A 18 -0.81 1.49 18.71
CA GLU A 18 0.29 1.24 19.65
C GLU A 18 1.22 0.17 19.08
N THR A 19 2.54 0.38 19.19
CA THR A 19 3.59 -0.58 18.81
C THR A 19 3.42 -1.96 19.46
N THR A 20 2.77 -2.01 20.62
CA THR A 20 2.42 -3.26 21.33
C THR A 20 1.40 -4.12 20.56
N LYS A 21 0.53 -3.53 19.70
CA LYS A 21 -0.39 -4.29 18.86
C LYS A 21 0.31 -4.91 17.65
N LEU A 22 1.39 -4.31 17.17
CA LEU A 22 2.21 -4.86 16.08
C LEU A 22 2.89 -6.18 16.47
N SER A 23 3.10 -6.42 17.78
CA SER A 23 3.81 -7.60 18.31
C SER A 23 2.89 -8.72 18.83
N LYS A 24 1.59 -8.48 19.03
CA LYS A 24 0.67 -9.51 19.52
C LYS A 24 0.41 -10.60 18.46
N LYS A 25 0.67 -11.84 18.84
CA LYS A 25 0.72 -13.02 17.96
C LYS A 25 -0.59 -13.36 17.23
N SER A 26 -1.76 -12.87 17.66
CA SER A 26 -3.06 -13.25 17.09
C SER A 26 -3.64 -12.25 16.08
N ASP A 27 -3.35 -10.95 16.20
CA ASP A 27 -4.10 -9.92 15.49
C ASP A 27 -3.29 -9.14 14.44
N TRP A 28 -1.99 -9.43 14.30
CA TRP A 28 -1.11 -8.67 13.40
C TRP A 28 -1.53 -8.75 11.91
N LYS A 29 -2.12 -9.88 11.49
CA LYS A 29 -2.59 -10.09 10.11
C LYS A 29 -3.78 -9.19 9.73
N LEU A 30 -4.49 -8.68 10.74
CA LEU A 30 -5.70 -7.86 10.58
C LEU A 30 -5.46 -6.39 10.95
N LEU A 31 -4.20 -5.98 11.03
CA LEU A 31 -3.87 -4.58 11.30
C LEU A 31 -4.32 -3.70 10.13
N LEU A 32 -5.21 -2.78 10.43
CA LEU A 32 -5.69 -1.79 9.49
C LEU A 32 -4.94 -0.49 9.70
N VAL A 33 -4.12 -0.09 8.74
CA VAL A 33 -3.45 1.20 8.70
C VAL A 33 -4.13 2.08 7.65
N ASN A 34 -4.64 3.22 8.07
CA ASN A 34 -5.27 4.21 7.19
C ASN A 34 -5.33 5.57 7.90
N TYR A 35 -6.02 6.55 7.32
CA TYR A 35 -6.16 7.89 7.89
C TYR A 35 -6.83 7.93 9.28
N GLN A 36 -7.61 6.89 9.66
CA GLN A 36 -8.23 6.77 10.99
C GLN A 36 -7.37 5.99 11.98
N ASN A 37 -6.52 5.09 11.49
CA ASN A 37 -5.66 4.21 12.28
C ASN A 37 -4.22 4.42 11.84
N LYS A 38 -3.55 5.40 12.43
CA LYS A 38 -2.17 5.78 12.08
C LYS A 38 -1.18 4.96 12.87
N ILE A 39 -0.02 4.71 12.26
CA ILE A 39 1.14 4.16 12.97
C ILE A 39 2.03 5.29 13.50
N ASN A 40 2.80 5.01 14.54
CA ASN A 40 3.81 5.93 15.05
C ASN A 40 5.03 6.00 14.12
N SER A 41 5.65 7.18 14.04
CA SER A 41 6.86 7.43 13.26
C SER A 41 8.08 6.60 13.71
N ASP A 42 8.06 6.10 14.94
CA ASP A 42 9.10 5.29 15.58
C ASP A 42 8.77 3.79 15.63
N ALA A 43 7.69 3.37 14.99
CA ALA A 43 7.29 1.97 14.90
C ALA A 43 8.45 1.12 14.33
N LYS A 44 8.84 0.07 15.07
CA LYS A 44 9.86 -0.88 14.63
C LYS A 44 9.18 -2.08 14.02
N ILE A 45 9.44 -2.31 12.75
CA ILE A 45 8.95 -3.46 11.98
C ILE A 45 10.11 -4.40 11.74
N ASP A 46 9.93 -5.66 12.09
CA ASP A 46 10.93 -6.70 11.87
C ASP A 46 10.78 -7.23 10.44
N VAL A 47 11.63 -6.76 9.54
CA VAL A 47 11.56 -7.05 8.11
C VAL A 47 12.67 -7.97 7.64
N VAL A 48 12.36 -8.74 6.61
CA VAL A 48 13.32 -9.53 5.82
C VAL A 48 13.55 -8.82 4.48
N GLN A 49 14.82 -8.73 4.07
CA GLN A 49 15.21 -8.20 2.77
C GLN A 49 15.01 -9.26 1.69
N LEU A 50 14.40 -8.85 0.58
CA LEU A 50 14.22 -9.66 -0.62
C LEU A 50 15.41 -9.45 -1.58
N LYS A 51 15.62 -10.39 -2.50
CA LYS A 51 16.76 -10.36 -3.46
C LYS A 51 16.80 -9.10 -4.34
N ASN A 52 15.65 -8.50 -4.62
CA ASN A 52 15.53 -7.29 -5.45
C ASN A 52 15.63 -5.98 -4.65
N GLY A 53 16.07 -6.03 -3.38
CA GLY A 53 16.20 -4.87 -2.52
C GLY A 53 14.91 -4.40 -1.84
N GLN A 54 13.80 -5.05 -2.13
CA GLN A 54 12.53 -4.85 -1.41
C GLN A 54 12.60 -5.50 -0.01
N ALA A 55 11.60 -5.26 0.84
CA ALA A 55 11.52 -5.89 2.14
C ALA A 55 10.07 -6.13 2.55
N ILE A 56 9.81 -7.11 3.40
CA ILE A 56 8.48 -7.40 3.93
C ILE A 56 8.60 -7.77 5.42
N ASP A 57 7.51 -7.63 6.17
CA ASP A 57 7.44 -8.18 7.54
C ASP A 57 7.82 -9.67 7.49
N LYS A 58 8.78 -10.07 8.33
CA LYS A 58 9.34 -11.42 8.29
C LYS A 58 8.29 -12.52 8.48
N ARG A 59 7.16 -12.18 9.09
CA ARG A 59 6.05 -13.12 9.32
C ARG A 59 5.26 -13.46 8.06
N CYS A 60 5.40 -12.63 7.00
CA CYS A 60 4.78 -12.85 5.70
C CYS A 60 5.73 -13.46 4.67
N TYR A 61 7.02 -13.62 5.01
CA TYR A 61 8.06 -13.93 4.03
C TYR A 61 7.84 -15.29 3.36
N GLU A 62 7.56 -16.32 4.13
CA GLU A 62 7.41 -17.68 3.61
C GLU A 62 6.21 -17.81 2.67
N GLU A 63 5.06 -17.25 3.09
CA GLU A 63 3.85 -17.26 2.27
C GLU A 63 4.00 -16.40 1.00
N LEU A 64 4.70 -15.24 1.10
CA LEU A 64 4.99 -14.44 -0.08
C LEU A 64 5.90 -15.19 -1.05
N GLN A 65 6.98 -15.80 -0.54
CA GLN A 65 7.91 -16.56 -1.36
C GLN A 65 7.18 -17.69 -2.09
N GLN A 66 6.38 -18.48 -1.38
CA GLN A 66 5.61 -19.56 -1.96
C GLN A 66 4.63 -19.07 -3.04
N MET A 67 3.92 -17.94 -2.78
CA MET A 67 3.02 -17.35 -3.76
C MET A 67 3.75 -16.94 -5.04
N MET A 68 4.92 -16.32 -4.90
CA MET A 68 5.73 -15.88 -6.05
C MET A 68 6.31 -17.05 -6.84
N ASP A 69 6.71 -18.11 -6.14
CA ASP A 69 7.29 -19.31 -6.78
C ASP A 69 6.20 -20.12 -7.49
N ASP A 70 5.04 -20.35 -6.88
CA ASP A 70 3.91 -21.01 -7.52
C ASP A 70 3.40 -20.26 -8.77
N CYS A 71 3.45 -18.91 -8.71
CA CYS A 71 3.13 -18.09 -9.87
C CYS A 71 4.14 -18.30 -11.02
N ARG A 72 5.43 -18.41 -10.71
CA ARG A 72 6.49 -18.69 -11.70
C ARG A 72 6.40 -20.11 -12.26
N ASP A 73 6.00 -21.07 -11.43
CA ASP A 73 5.82 -22.46 -11.87
C ASP A 73 4.70 -22.61 -12.91
N GLU A 74 3.76 -21.65 -12.94
CA GLU A 74 2.73 -21.52 -14.01
C GLU A 74 3.28 -20.80 -15.27
N GLY A 75 4.58 -20.49 -15.32
CA GLY A 75 5.22 -19.81 -16.44
C GLY A 75 4.99 -18.31 -16.49
N LEU A 76 4.68 -17.69 -15.35
CA LEU A 76 4.46 -16.25 -15.21
C LEU A 76 5.64 -15.58 -14.51
N ASP A 77 5.85 -14.28 -14.77
CA ASP A 77 6.98 -13.52 -14.24
C ASP A 77 6.54 -12.39 -13.32
N PRO A 78 6.13 -12.68 -12.06
CA PRO A 78 5.73 -11.65 -11.09
C PRO A 78 6.95 -10.92 -10.53
N ILE A 79 6.87 -9.58 -10.47
CA ILE A 79 7.88 -8.70 -9.88
C ILE A 79 7.27 -7.91 -8.73
N ILE A 80 7.90 -7.94 -7.54
CA ILE A 80 7.58 -7.03 -6.45
C ILE A 80 8.24 -5.69 -6.76
N CYS A 81 7.46 -4.68 -7.12
CA CYS A 81 7.94 -3.33 -7.46
C CYS A 81 7.93 -2.38 -6.26
N SER A 82 7.09 -2.64 -5.26
CA SER A 82 7.07 -1.90 -4.00
C SER A 82 6.68 -2.81 -2.83
N SER A 83 7.17 -2.49 -1.63
CA SER A 83 6.97 -3.30 -0.43
C SER A 83 7.13 -2.45 0.83
N TYR A 84 7.73 -2.95 1.91
CA TYR A 84 7.96 -2.17 3.12
C TYR A 84 8.60 -0.81 2.83
N ARG A 85 8.00 0.22 3.37
CA ARG A 85 8.50 1.60 3.34
C ARG A 85 8.56 2.14 4.77
N SER A 86 9.75 2.56 5.23
CA SER A 86 9.84 3.24 6.52
C SER A 86 9.01 4.54 6.52
N TYR A 87 8.56 4.99 7.68
CA TYR A 87 7.88 6.28 7.83
C TYR A 87 8.64 7.42 7.13
N ARG A 88 9.97 7.44 7.28
CA ARG A 88 10.83 8.44 6.61
C ARG A 88 10.72 8.36 5.08
N LYS A 89 10.75 7.15 4.52
CA LYS A 89 10.62 6.96 3.07
C LYS A 89 9.23 7.41 2.58
N GLN A 90 8.17 7.03 3.29
CA GLN A 90 6.81 7.45 2.97
C GLN A 90 6.67 8.98 3.02
N LYS A 91 7.29 9.63 4.02
CA LYS A 91 7.31 11.10 4.13
C LYS A 91 7.99 11.74 2.93
N ILE A 92 9.15 11.24 2.51
CA ILE A 92 9.87 11.75 1.33
C ILE A 92 8.99 11.64 0.08
N LEU A 93 8.34 10.50 -0.15
CA LEU A 93 7.46 10.29 -1.31
C LEU A 93 6.27 11.26 -1.31
N TYR A 94 5.65 11.46 -0.16
CA TYR A 94 4.52 12.38 -0.03
C TYR A 94 4.94 13.85 -0.24
N GLU A 95 6.06 14.27 0.36
CA GLU A 95 6.59 15.62 0.19
C GLU A 95 7.05 15.88 -1.26
N GLN A 96 7.64 14.89 -1.91
CA GLN A 96 8.00 14.99 -3.32
C GLN A 96 6.77 15.18 -4.20
N LYS A 97 5.70 14.41 -3.98
CA LYS A 97 4.46 14.58 -4.74
C LYS A 97 3.84 15.96 -4.55
N ILE A 98 3.88 16.52 -3.33
CA ILE A 98 3.44 17.90 -3.08
C ILE A 98 4.30 18.87 -3.88
N TYR A 99 5.62 18.71 -3.86
CA TYR A 99 6.56 19.59 -4.58
C TYR A 99 6.28 19.57 -6.10
N ASP A 100 6.06 18.39 -6.68
CA ASP A 100 5.75 18.22 -8.09
C ASP A 100 4.46 18.98 -8.46
N LEU A 101 3.41 18.83 -7.67
CA LEU A 101 2.13 19.52 -7.87
C LEU A 101 2.25 21.06 -7.71
N LEU A 102 3.10 21.53 -6.81
CA LEU A 102 3.40 22.97 -6.69
C LEU A 102 4.06 23.51 -7.95
N ASN A 103 5.00 22.74 -8.55
CA ASN A 103 5.64 23.09 -9.81
C ASN A 103 4.66 23.08 -11.00
N GLU A 104 3.62 22.26 -10.93
CA GLU A 104 2.49 22.26 -11.88
C GLU A 104 1.53 23.47 -11.68
N GLY A 105 1.78 24.34 -10.71
CA GLY A 105 1.01 25.56 -10.44
C GLY A 105 -0.16 25.37 -9.45
N TYR A 106 -0.25 24.25 -8.74
CA TYR A 106 -1.26 24.07 -7.70
C TYR A 106 -0.96 24.96 -6.48
N SER A 107 -1.99 25.47 -5.83
CA SER A 107 -1.82 26.12 -4.52
C SER A 107 -1.39 25.09 -3.45
N GLN A 108 -0.73 25.55 -2.39
CA GLN A 108 -0.25 24.70 -1.30
C GLN A 108 -1.33 23.75 -0.73
N THR A 109 -2.54 24.28 -0.51
CA THR A 109 -3.66 23.47 0.01
C THR A 109 -4.12 22.44 -1.02
N LYS A 110 -4.23 22.83 -2.29
CA LYS A 110 -4.64 21.92 -3.36
C LYS A 110 -3.59 20.84 -3.59
N ALA A 111 -2.30 21.20 -3.64
CA ALA A 111 -1.21 20.25 -3.80
C ALA A 111 -1.20 19.17 -2.69
N LYS A 112 -1.39 19.55 -1.42
CA LYS A 112 -1.50 18.59 -0.31
C LYS A 112 -2.70 17.64 -0.44
N ASN A 113 -3.85 18.17 -0.83
CA ASN A 113 -5.06 17.36 -0.98
C ASN A 113 -4.92 16.37 -2.15
N GLU A 114 -4.40 16.83 -3.29
CA GLU A 114 -4.18 15.97 -4.47
C GLU A 114 -3.07 14.94 -4.21
N ALA A 115 -1.97 15.35 -3.56
CA ALA A 115 -0.91 14.40 -3.19
C ALA A 115 -1.45 13.24 -2.34
N ALA A 116 -2.36 13.52 -1.40
CA ALA A 116 -2.96 12.51 -0.52
C ALA A 116 -3.89 11.52 -1.25
N THR A 117 -4.30 11.81 -2.48
CA THR A 117 -5.09 10.87 -3.30
C THR A 117 -4.24 9.86 -4.06
N VAL A 118 -2.92 10.15 -4.20
CA VAL A 118 -1.97 9.33 -4.97
C VAL A 118 -0.93 8.67 -4.06
N VAL A 119 -0.46 9.40 -3.04
CA VAL A 119 0.54 8.93 -2.09
C VAL A 119 -0.04 9.04 -0.68
N ALA A 120 -0.12 7.93 0.03
CA ALA A 120 -0.63 7.92 1.39
C ALA A 120 0.15 8.89 2.30
N ILE A 121 -0.57 9.62 3.15
CA ILE A 121 0.03 10.49 4.17
C ILE A 121 0.92 9.64 5.10
N PRO A 122 2.12 10.10 5.49
CA PRO A 122 2.98 9.36 6.42
C PRO A 122 2.24 8.90 7.68
N GLY A 123 2.42 7.65 8.04
CA GLY A 123 1.70 6.99 9.14
C GLY A 123 0.36 6.36 8.74
N THR A 124 -0.06 6.44 7.47
CA THR A 124 -1.36 5.93 7.03
C THR A 124 -1.29 4.86 5.93
N SER A 125 -0.08 4.36 5.63
CA SER A 125 0.15 3.34 4.60
C SER A 125 0.42 1.96 5.21
N GLU A 126 -0.22 0.92 4.68
CA GLU A 126 0.05 -0.48 5.07
C GLU A 126 1.46 -0.94 4.68
N HIS A 127 2.11 -0.29 3.71
CA HIS A 127 3.52 -0.49 3.43
C HIS A 127 4.43 -0.16 4.62
N GLU A 128 4.02 0.79 5.48
CA GLU A 128 4.84 1.21 6.64
C GLU A 128 4.86 0.18 7.78
N ILE A 129 3.99 -0.83 7.72
CA ILE A 129 4.02 -1.99 8.64
C ILE A 129 4.50 -3.28 7.97
N GLY A 130 4.96 -3.20 6.71
CA GLY A 130 5.50 -4.35 5.97
C GLY A 130 4.46 -5.40 5.58
N LEU A 131 3.17 -5.08 5.61
CA LEU A 131 2.08 -6.01 5.27
C LEU A 131 1.50 -5.80 3.86
N ALA A 132 2.05 -4.88 3.10
CA ALA A 132 1.63 -4.62 1.72
C ALA A 132 2.79 -4.81 0.74
N VAL A 133 2.48 -5.35 -0.43
CA VAL A 133 3.36 -5.47 -1.58
C VAL A 133 2.60 -5.06 -2.84
N ASP A 134 3.28 -4.34 -3.72
CA ASP A 134 2.80 -4.09 -5.08
C ASP A 134 3.53 -5.05 -6.02
N ILE A 135 2.77 -5.82 -6.78
CA ILE A 135 3.30 -6.85 -7.69
C ILE A 135 2.83 -6.52 -9.10
N VAL A 136 3.75 -6.51 -10.04
CA VAL A 136 3.50 -6.27 -11.46
C VAL A 136 3.94 -7.47 -12.29
N ASP A 137 3.44 -7.55 -13.52
CA ASP A 137 3.93 -8.46 -14.54
C ASP A 137 5.24 -7.90 -15.15
N ASP A 138 6.27 -8.73 -15.35
CA ASP A 138 7.53 -8.27 -15.95
C ASP A 138 7.33 -7.63 -17.33
N ASN A 139 6.36 -8.11 -18.08
CA ASN A 139 6.03 -7.57 -19.40
C ASN A 139 5.23 -6.26 -19.35
N TYR A 140 4.72 -5.87 -18.17
CA TYR A 140 3.98 -4.62 -17.95
C TYR A 140 4.24 -4.09 -16.54
N GLN A 141 5.29 -3.29 -16.39
CA GLN A 141 5.76 -2.83 -15.06
C GLN A 141 5.14 -1.50 -14.59
N MET A 142 3.99 -1.12 -15.15
CA MET A 142 3.27 0.08 -14.75
C MET A 142 2.21 -0.26 -13.70
N LEU A 143 2.10 0.57 -12.64
CA LEU A 143 1.03 0.49 -11.63
C LEU A 143 -0.20 1.29 -12.10
N GLU A 144 -0.80 0.85 -13.18
CA GLU A 144 -1.98 1.44 -13.82
C GLU A 144 -3.11 0.41 -13.89
N ASN A 145 -4.32 0.84 -14.22
CA ASN A 145 -5.49 -0.05 -14.25
C ASN A 145 -5.34 -1.23 -15.23
N GLU A 146 -4.56 -1.06 -16.29
CA GLU A 146 -4.25 -2.10 -17.26
C GLU A 146 -3.52 -3.29 -16.66
N GLN A 147 -2.85 -3.11 -15.51
CA GLN A 147 -2.20 -4.19 -14.77
C GLN A 147 -3.18 -5.34 -14.47
N GLU A 148 -4.45 -5.05 -14.19
CA GLU A 148 -5.48 -6.08 -13.91
C GLU A 148 -5.66 -7.08 -15.07
N ASN A 149 -5.30 -6.68 -16.30
CA ASN A 149 -5.44 -7.50 -17.49
C ASN A 149 -4.23 -8.40 -17.74
N THR A 150 -3.13 -8.22 -17.02
CA THR A 150 -1.93 -9.05 -17.15
C THR A 150 -2.18 -10.49 -16.68
N PRO A 151 -1.43 -11.47 -17.24
CA PRO A 151 -1.49 -12.86 -16.75
C PRO A 151 -1.14 -13.00 -15.28
N VAL A 152 -0.11 -12.28 -14.79
CA VAL A 152 0.31 -12.30 -13.39
C VAL A 152 -0.82 -11.81 -12.49
N GLN A 153 -1.43 -10.65 -12.79
CA GLN A 153 -2.49 -10.11 -11.92
C GLN A 153 -3.72 -11.00 -11.90
N LYS A 154 -4.11 -11.58 -13.04
CA LYS A 154 -5.21 -12.57 -13.10
C LYS A 154 -4.93 -13.79 -12.24
N TRP A 155 -3.69 -14.28 -12.26
CA TRP A 155 -3.28 -15.39 -11.39
C TRP A 155 -3.32 -15.00 -9.91
N LEU A 156 -2.77 -13.84 -9.56
CA LEU A 156 -2.78 -13.32 -8.19
C LEU A 156 -4.20 -13.14 -7.66
N MET A 157 -5.10 -12.51 -8.41
CA MET A 157 -6.49 -12.34 -8.01
C MET A 157 -7.21 -13.67 -7.73
N LYS A 158 -6.85 -14.72 -8.45
CA LYS A 158 -7.43 -16.06 -8.29
C LYS A 158 -6.81 -16.85 -7.13
N ASN A 159 -5.56 -16.59 -6.77
CA ASN A 159 -4.77 -17.48 -5.93
C ASN A 159 -4.23 -16.84 -4.64
N CYS A 160 -4.04 -15.51 -4.55
CA CYS A 160 -3.34 -14.84 -3.43
C CYS A 160 -3.92 -15.19 -2.05
N TRP A 161 -5.22 -15.40 -1.95
CA TRP A 161 -5.90 -15.78 -0.70
C TRP A 161 -5.43 -17.11 -0.11
N LYS A 162 -4.90 -18.04 -0.94
CA LYS A 162 -4.35 -19.32 -0.50
C LYS A 162 -3.10 -19.14 0.36
N TYR A 163 -2.40 -18.04 0.15
CA TYR A 163 -1.17 -17.63 0.86
C TYR A 163 -1.44 -16.56 1.93
N GLY A 164 -2.71 -16.27 2.20
CA GLY A 164 -3.10 -15.28 3.19
C GLY A 164 -3.06 -13.82 2.72
N PHE A 165 -2.88 -13.57 1.41
CA PHE A 165 -2.93 -12.25 0.82
C PHE A 165 -4.31 -11.95 0.22
N ILE A 166 -4.64 -10.68 0.08
CA ILE A 166 -5.86 -10.22 -0.58
C ILE A 166 -5.54 -9.05 -1.51
N LEU A 167 -6.29 -8.90 -2.59
CA LEU A 167 -6.33 -7.66 -3.34
C LEU A 167 -6.94 -6.57 -2.46
N ARG A 168 -6.15 -5.56 -2.11
CA ARG A 168 -6.50 -4.60 -1.07
C ARG A 168 -7.50 -3.55 -1.52
N TYR A 169 -7.40 -3.08 -2.77
CA TYR A 169 -8.18 -1.97 -3.30
C TYR A 169 -8.98 -2.35 -4.55
N PRO A 170 -9.91 -3.32 -4.48
CA PRO A 170 -10.73 -3.67 -5.64
C PRO A 170 -11.68 -2.53 -5.98
N GLU A 171 -11.96 -2.34 -7.26
CA GLU A 171 -12.76 -1.24 -7.81
C GLU A 171 -14.12 -1.05 -7.11
N ASN A 172 -14.79 -2.15 -6.78
CA ASN A 172 -16.11 -2.13 -6.13
C ASN A 172 -16.08 -1.70 -4.65
N LYS A 173 -14.92 -1.43 -4.06
CA LYS A 173 -14.72 -1.06 -2.64
C LYS A 173 -14.29 0.38 -2.42
N LYS A 174 -14.20 1.21 -3.45
CA LYS A 174 -13.84 2.63 -3.39
C LYS A 174 -14.54 3.40 -2.27
N LYS A 175 -15.83 3.16 -2.03
CA LYS A 175 -16.61 3.83 -0.98
C LYS A 175 -16.14 3.48 0.43
N ILE A 176 -15.50 2.33 0.60
CA ILE A 176 -15.00 1.82 1.88
C ILE A 176 -13.54 2.21 2.08
N THR A 177 -12.72 2.00 1.07
CA THR A 177 -11.27 2.20 1.14
C THR A 177 -10.85 3.65 0.98
N GLY A 178 -11.64 4.45 0.25
CA GLY A 178 -11.27 5.81 -0.16
C GLY A 178 -10.31 5.86 -1.34
N VAL A 179 -9.73 4.71 -1.74
CA VAL A 179 -8.86 4.56 -2.90
C VAL A 179 -9.71 4.25 -4.13
N ILE A 180 -9.33 4.80 -5.29
CA ILE A 180 -10.13 4.64 -6.50
C ILE A 180 -10.07 3.20 -6.97
N TYR A 181 -8.87 2.68 -7.14
CA TYR A 181 -8.54 1.31 -7.52
C TYR A 181 -7.01 1.17 -7.54
N GLU A 182 -6.50 0.05 -7.07
CA GLU A 182 -5.11 -0.38 -7.25
C GLU A 182 -5.14 -1.88 -7.56
N PRO A 183 -4.73 -2.28 -8.77
CA PRO A 183 -4.73 -3.68 -9.19
C PRO A 183 -3.66 -4.54 -8.48
#